data_818e03aae09beeb67a6d73a5d0a877eb
#
_entry.id   818e03aae09beeb67a6d73a5d0a877eb
#
_cell.length_a   1.000
_cell.length_b   1.000
_cell.length_c   1.000
_cell.angle_alpha   90.00
_cell.angle_beta   90.00
_cell.angle_gamma   90.00
#
_symmetry.space_group_name_H-M   'P 1'
#
loop_
_entity.id
_entity.type
_entity.pdbx_description
1 polymer ?
#
loop_
_entity_poly.entity_id
_entity_poly.type
_entity_poly.pdbx_seq_one_letter_code
_entity_poly.pdbx_strand_id
1 'polypeptide(L)'
;MNFELTEEQLMLQESAKRLGEKFGLEYWREIDSAKQYPSEIWRAICEAGFCGVAIPEEYGGSGLGMVELAIAIEALCAAGGGSTLSQIFMLNPIFGGISLSRFASSEMRQELLPPLISGKITFAMGLTEPDAGTNTLAMRSFAREDGDGWLLNGQKIWITAVPQASKMLVVARTKKLEDVDRKTDGISLFMIDADREGLTHSAIKKTGTNTLPSSSVFFDDVRIEPSEIIGEVHAGFGPLLDVLNTERIVTSSGLVGTTQLAIDIAVKYASNRKIFDGQPTGSYQSIQFPLAEAKIELECAKLMNFKAASLYDDGKPYGSEANMAKFLSGKAAADATDRAMQTLGG
;
A
#
# COMPACT_ATOMS: atom_id res chain seq x y z
N MET A 1 29.41 2.94 -1.48
CA MET A 1 27.95 3.03 -1.67
C MET A 1 27.71 2.69 -3.13
N ASN A 2 27.08 1.58 -3.42
CA ASN A 2 26.71 1.18 -4.78
C ASN A 2 25.21 1.51 -4.96
N PHE A 3 24.85 2.19 -6.04
CA PHE A 3 23.47 2.54 -6.40
C PHE A 3 22.93 1.67 -7.54
N GLU A 4 23.75 0.73 -8.06
CA GLU A 4 23.35 -0.19 -9.10
C GLU A 4 22.60 -1.38 -8.49
N LEU A 5 21.58 -1.87 -9.20
CA LEU A 5 20.88 -3.09 -8.83
C LEU A 5 21.78 -4.30 -9.10
N THR A 6 21.67 -5.34 -8.26
CA THR A 6 22.32 -6.62 -8.50
C THR A 6 21.70 -7.35 -9.70
N GLU A 7 22.33 -8.40 -10.19
CA GLU A 7 21.79 -9.21 -11.29
C GLU A 7 20.43 -9.81 -10.90
N GLU A 8 20.29 -10.31 -9.67
CA GLU A 8 19.03 -10.86 -9.15
C GLU A 8 17.93 -9.78 -9.07
N GLN A 9 18.27 -8.58 -8.61
CA GLN A 9 17.33 -7.45 -8.55
C GLN A 9 16.92 -7.00 -9.96
N LEU A 10 17.81 -6.99 -10.94
CA LEU A 10 17.48 -6.71 -12.33
C LEU A 10 16.56 -7.79 -12.93
N MET A 11 16.79 -9.06 -12.64
CA MET A 11 15.90 -10.16 -13.06
C MET A 11 14.52 -10.05 -12.44
N LEU A 12 14.42 -9.70 -11.16
CA LEU A 12 13.17 -9.45 -10.44
C LEU A 12 12.41 -8.28 -11.07
N GLN A 13 13.09 -7.16 -11.31
CA GLN A 13 12.53 -5.98 -11.96
C GLN A 13 11.94 -6.31 -13.34
N GLU A 14 12.70 -6.98 -14.17
CA GLU A 14 12.29 -7.36 -15.52
C GLU A 14 11.11 -8.34 -15.50
N SER A 15 11.10 -9.30 -14.55
CA SER A 15 9.99 -10.23 -14.38
C SER A 15 8.69 -9.51 -13.96
N ALA A 16 8.78 -8.59 -13.01
CA ALA A 16 7.66 -7.75 -12.56
C ALA A 16 7.13 -6.87 -13.70
N LYS A 17 8.03 -6.22 -14.45
CA LYS A 17 7.69 -5.42 -15.62
C LYS A 17 6.94 -6.22 -16.67
N ARG A 18 7.47 -7.37 -17.08
CA ARG A 18 6.82 -8.26 -18.05
C ARG A 18 5.43 -8.71 -17.61
N LEU A 19 5.27 -8.99 -16.31
CA LEU A 19 3.95 -9.34 -15.77
C LEU A 19 2.98 -8.17 -15.89
N GLY A 20 3.38 -6.95 -15.52
CA GLY A 20 2.56 -5.75 -15.64
C GLY A 20 2.17 -5.43 -17.09
N GLU A 21 3.12 -5.56 -18.02
CA GLU A 21 2.92 -5.30 -19.46
C GLU A 21 1.89 -6.25 -20.11
N LYS A 22 1.70 -7.47 -19.60
CA LYS A 22 0.65 -8.39 -20.10
C LYS A 22 -0.76 -7.82 -19.92
N PHE A 23 -0.97 -7.01 -18.89
CA PHE A 23 -2.26 -6.38 -18.62
C PHE A 23 -2.38 -5.01 -19.29
N GLY A 24 -1.33 -4.20 -19.26
CA GLY A 24 -1.25 -2.93 -19.97
C GLY A 24 -2.33 -1.91 -19.57
N LEU A 25 -2.32 -0.76 -20.25
CA LEU A 25 -3.24 0.37 -19.94
C LEU A 25 -4.70 0.08 -20.30
N GLU A 26 -4.96 -0.72 -21.34
CA GLU A 26 -6.31 -1.06 -21.78
C GLU A 26 -7.08 -1.78 -20.68
N TYR A 27 -6.49 -2.85 -20.14
CA TYR A 27 -7.04 -3.58 -19.01
C TYR A 27 -7.40 -2.65 -17.83
N TRP A 28 -6.48 -1.74 -17.47
CA TRP A 28 -6.72 -0.81 -16.36
C TRP A 28 -7.85 0.16 -16.62
N ARG A 29 -7.99 0.66 -17.85
CA ARG A 29 -9.12 1.51 -18.26
C ARG A 29 -10.45 0.79 -18.17
N GLU A 30 -10.50 -0.45 -18.66
CA GLU A 30 -11.72 -1.28 -18.63
C GLU A 30 -12.19 -1.54 -17.20
N ILE A 31 -11.31 -2.06 -16.33
CA ILE A 31 -11.70 -2.38 -14.96
C ILE A 31 -11.99 -1.14 -14.12
N ASP A 32 -11.30 -0.01 -14.34
CA ASP A 32 -11.59 1.24 -13.63
C ASP A 32 -12.96 1.80 -14.02
N SER A 33 -13.28 1.78 -15.32
CA SER A 33 -14.60 2.18 -15.84
C SER A 33 -15.72 1.29 -15.32
N ALA A 34 -15.47 -0.01 -15.23
CA ALA A 34 -16.40 -1.00 -14.70
C ALA A 34 -16.45 -1.01 -13.15
N LYS A 35 -15.55 -0.29 -12.48
CA LYS A 35 -15.37 -0.29 -11.01
C LYS A 35 -15.14 -1.69 -10.45
N GLN A 36 -14.39 -2.51 -11.15
CA GLN A 36 -14.10 -3.89 -10.79
C GLN A 36 -12.75 -4.03 -10.09
N TYR A 37 -12.71 -4.87 -9.07
CA TYR A 37 -11.46 -5.23 -8.41
C TYR A 37 -10.54 -5.98 -9.39
N PRO A 38 -9.23 -5.69 -9.45
CA PRO A 38 -8.30 -6.25 -10.43
C PRO A 38 -7.86 -7.68 -10.06
N SER A 39 -8.83 -8.61 -9.98
CA SER A 39 -8.62 -9.99 -9.51
C SER A 39 -7.67 -10.79 -10.38
N GLU A 40 -7.67 -10.57 -11.71
CA GLU A 40 -6.84 -11.32 -12.64
C GLU A 40 -5.36 -11.02 -12.47
N ILE A 41 -5.00 -9.74 -12.45
CA ILE A 41 -3.60 -9.34 -12.25
C ILE A 41 -3.16 -9.68 -10.82
N TRP A 42 -4.03 -9.54 -9.80
CA TRP A 42 -3.67 -9.92 -8.44
C TRP A 42 -3.36 -11.41 -8.33
N ARG A 43 -4.16 -12.27 -8.95
CA ARG A 43 -3.89 -13.71 -9.03
C ARG A 43 -2.53 -13.97 -9.70
N ALA A 44 -2.28 -13.35 -10.86
CA ALA A 44 -1.02 -13.51 -11.58
C ALA A 44 0.20 -13.02 -10.77
N ILE A 45 0.05 -11.96 -9.98
CA ILE A 45 1.07 -11.44 -9.04
C ILE A 45 1.37 -12.49 -7.95
N CYS A 46 0.33 -13.09 -7.35
CA CYS A 46 0.49 -14.13 -6.34
C CYS A 46 1.11 -15.41 -6.91
N GLU A 47 0.64 -15.88 -8.06
CA GLU A 47 1.19 -17.04 -8.78
C GLU A 47 2.66 -16.86 -9.18
N ALA A 48 3.08 -15.63 -9.48
CA ALA A 48 4.47 -15.28 -9.77
C ALA A 48 5.33 -15.05 -8.50
N GLY A 49 4.76 -15.19 -7.29
CA GLY A 49 5.47 -15.07 -6.02
C GLY A 49 5.65 -13.64 -5.49
N PHE A 50 5.20 -12.61 -6.22
CA PHE A 50 5.44 -11.21 -5.81
C PHE A 50 4.72 -10.82 -4.51
N CYS A 51 3.61 -11.47 -4.16
CA CYS A 51 2.93 -11.23 -2.89
C CYS A 51 3.79 -11.63 -1.68
N GLY A 52 4.60 -12.68 -1.84
CA GLY A 52 5.44 -13.26 -0.78
C GLY A 52 6.89 -12.78 -0.76
N VAL A 53 7.28 -11.77 -1.56
CA VAL A 53 8.69 -11.34 -1.69
C VAL A 53 9.36 -11.08 -0.35
N ALA A 54 8.75 -10.31 0.55
CA ALA A 54 9.29 -9.94 1.84
C ALA A 54 8.76 -10.81 3.01
N ILE A 55 8.13 -11.95 2.71
CA ILE A 55 7.64 -12.90 3.71
C ILE A 55 8.66 -14.04 3.87
N PRO A 56 8.92 -14.55 5.10
CA PRO A 56 9.88 -15.61 5.33
C PRO A 56 9.56 -16.90 4.55
N GLU A 57 10.64 -17.62 4.14
CA GLU A 57 10.55 -18.87 3.38
C GLU A 57 9.78 -19.97 4.13
N GLU A 58 9.87 -20.02 5.45
CA GLU A 58 9.16 -21.00 6.28
C GLU A 58 7.63 -20.95 6.13
N TYR A 59 7.08 -19.82 5.65
CA TYR A 59 5.66 -19.64 5.36
C TYR A 59 5.34 -19.66 3.85
N GLY A 60 6.33 -19.98 3.01
CA GLY A 60 6.19 -20.06 1.56
C GLY A 60 6.47 -18.73 0.84
N GLY A 61 7.04 -17.74 1.51
CA GLY A 61 7.55 -16.51 0.90
C GLY A 61 8.93 -16.70 0.26
N SER A 62 9.51 -15.63 -0.26
CA SER A 62 10.84 -15.64 -0.88
C SER A 62 11.96 -15.29 0.10
N GLY A 63 11.65 -14.81 1.29
CA GLY A 63 12.64 -14.42 2.30
C GLY A 63 13.54 -13.25 1.88
N LEU A 64 13.13 -12.49 0.84
CA LEU A 64 13.84 -11.30 0.36
C LEU A 64 13.47 -10.07 1.21
N GLY A 65 14.05 -8.91 0.85
CA GLY A 65 13.90 -7.69 1.62
C GLY A 65 12.80 -6.74 1.11
N MET A 66 12.72 -5.60 1.79
CA MET A 66 11.87 -4.48 1.42
C MET A 66 12.42 -3.80 0.14
N VAL A 67 13.72 -3.87 -0.12
CA VAL A 67 14.32 -3.36 -1.36
C VAL A 67 13.77 -4.11 -2.56
N GLU A 68 13.74 -5.44 -2.53
CA GLU A 68 13.23 -6.28 -3.61
C GLU A 68 11.71 -6.08 -3.78
N LEU A 69 10.97 -5.97 -2.69
CA LEU A 69 9.53 -5.64 -2.74
C LEU A 69 9.30 -4.27 -3.39
N ALA A 70 10.12 -3.26 -3.05
CA ALA A 70 10.05 -1.93 -3.64
C ALA A 70 10.32 -1.94 -5.15
N ILE A 71 11.35 -2.69 -5.60
CA ILE A 71 11.69 -2.88 -7.01
C ILE A 71 10.52 -3.51 -7.78
N ALA A 72 9.94 -4.58 -7.24
CA ALA A 72 8.81 -5.27 -7.89
C ALA A 72 7.59 -4.36 -8.04
N ILE A 73 7.22 -3.61 -6.97
CA ILE A 73 6.08 -2.69 -6.99
C ILE A 73 6.30 -1.54 -7.96
N GLU A 74 7.50 -0.93 -7.95
CA GLU A 74 7.85 0.14 -8.88
C GLU A 74 7.67 -0.32 -10.33
N ALA A 75 8.23 -1.49 -10.68
CA ALA A 75 8.16 -2.04 -12.02
C ALA A 75 6.73 -2.37 -12.47
N LEU A 76 5.93 -3.02 -11.62
CA LEU A 76 4.51 -3.32 -11.87
C LEU A 76 3.67 -2.06 -12.07
N CYS A 77 3.91 -1.03 -11.24
CA CYS A 77 3.17 0.23 -11.33
C CYS A 77 3.55 1.03 -12.59
N ALA A 78 4.84 1.04 -12.95
CA ALA A 78 5.32 1.67 -14.19
C ALA A 78 4.80 0.97 -15.46
N ALA A 79 4.54 -0.32 -15.41
CA ALA A 79 4.02 -1.12 -16.52
C ALA A 79 2.51 -0.94 -16.79
N GLY A 80 1.82 -0.04 -16.07
CA GLY A 80 0.42 0.30 -16.29
C GLY A 80 -0.47 0.26 -15.06
N GLY A 81 -0.05 -0.45 -13.99
CA GLY A 81 -0.84 -0.63 -12.78
C GLY A 81 -1.03 0.63 -11.94
N GLY A 82 -0.09 1.57 -12.05
CA GLY A 82 -0.14 2.83 -11.33
C GLY A 82 -0.31 2.63 -9.81
N SER A 83 -0.81 3.67 -9.14
CA SER A 83 -1.02 3.65 -7.69
C SER A 83 -2.06 2.64 -7.20
N THR A 84 -2.92 2.12 -8.07
CA THR A 84 -3.89 1.07 -7.70
C THR A 84 -3.18 -0.21 -7.24
N LEU A 85 -2.14 -0.65 -7.97
CA LEU A 85 -1.37 -1.83 -7.57
C LEU A 85 -0.65 -1.61 -6.24
N SER A 86 -0.04 -0.45 -6.01
CA SER A 86 0.63 -0.18 -4.73
C SER A 86 -0.33 -0.25 -3.54
N GLN A 87 -1.59 0.17 -3.70
CA GLN A 87 -2.60 0.04 -2.66
C GLN A 87 -2.93 -1.42 -2.34
N ILE A 88 -2.98 -2.30 -3.35
CA ILE A 88 -3.20 -3.74 -3.13
C ILE A 88 -2.00 -4.36 -2.40
N PHE A 89 -0.78 -3.97 -2.75
CA PHE A 89 0.43 -4.38 -2.03
C PHE A 89 0.47 -3.82 -0.60
N MET A 90 -0.01 -2.61 -0.37
CA MET A 90 -0.17 -2.05 0.96
C MET A 90 -1.12 -2.90 1.83
N LEU A 91 -2.27 -3.29 1.26
CA LEU A 91 -3.27 -4.07 2.00
C LEU A 91 -2.77 -5.48 2.33
N ASN A 92 -2.26 -6.21 1.34
CA ASN A 92 -1.95 -7.63 1.49
C ASN A 92 -0.52 -7.87 2.02
N PRO A 93 0.57 -7.60 1.30
CA PRO A 93 1.91 -7.82 1.83
C PRO A 93 2.24 -7.02 3.09
N ILE A 94 1.73 -5.77 3.25
CA ILE A 94 2.10 -4.94 4.40
C ILE A 94 1.12 -5.13 5.57
N PHE A 95 -0.16 -4.79 5.42
CA PHE A 95 -1.10 -4.88 6.54
C PHE A 95 -1.43 -6.32 6.91
N GLY A 96 -1.43 -7.24 5.96
CA GLY A 96 -1.48 -8.68 6.22
C GLY A 96 -0.09 -9.25 6.52
N GLY A 97 0.78 -9.32 5.52
CA GLY A 97 2.04 -10.06 5.55
C GLY A 97 3.05 -9.59 6.60
N ILE A 98 3.46 -8.31 6.56
CA ILE A 98 4.47 -7.77 7.50
C ILE A 98 3.92 -7.74 8.93
N SER A 99 2.64 -7.34 9.13
CA SER A 99 2.07 -7.32 10.49
C SER A 99 2.01 -8.71 11.10
N LEU A 100 1.61 -9.72 10.33
CA LEU A 100 1.60 -11.11 10.77
C LEU A 100 3.01 -11.64 11.02
N SER A 101 3.92 -11.48 10.08
CA SER A 101 5.30 -11.99 10.16
C SER A 101 6.04 -11.47 11.38
N ARG A 102 5.81 -10.21 11.77
CA ARG A 102 6.56 -9.55 12.84
C ARG A 102 5.91 -9.63 14.22
N PHE A 103 4.58 -9.62 14.26
CA PHE A 103 3.88 -9.36 15.53
C PHE A 103 2.83 -10.41 15.90
N ALA A 104 2.42 -11.30 14.98
CA ALA A 104 1.44 -12.33 15.26
C ALA A 104 2.04 -13.53 16.02
N SER A 105 1.17 -14.33 16.66
CA SER A 105 1.55 -15.61 17.23
C SER A 105 2.05 -16.60 16.15
N SER A 106 2.77 -17.64 16.56
CA SER A 106 3.25 -18.69 15.65
C SER A 106 2.09 -19.36 14.91
N GLU A 107 1.01 -19.64 15.63
CA GLU A 107 -0.19 -20.29 15.13
C GLU A 107 -0.85 -19.41 14.05
N MET A 108 -1.05 -18.13 14.33
CA MET A 108 -1.65 -17.17 13.38
C MET A 108 -0.77 -16.99 12.13
N ARG A 109 0.56 -16.96 12.28
CA ARG A 109 1.47 -16.89 11.12
C ARG A 109 1.34 -18.12 10.23
N GLN A 110 1.31 -19.32 10.82
CA GLN A 110 1.16 -20.59 10.07
C GLN A 110 -0.21 -20.69 9.39
N GLU A 111 -1.26 -20.16 10.01
CA GLU A 111 -2.61 -20.18 9.46
C GLU A 111 -2.79 -19.19 8.31
N LEU A 112 -2.31 -17.94 8.46
CA LEU A 112 -2.70 -16.84 7.58
C LEU A 112 -1.68 -16.46 6.51
N LEU A 113 -0.37 -16.67 6.72
CA LEU A 113 0.64 -16.28 5.73
C LEU A 113 0.60 -17.12 4.44
N PRO A 114 0.50 -18.46 4.46
CA PRO A 114 0.43 -19.24 3.23
C PRO A 114 -0.78 -18.90 2.34
N PRO A 115 -2.03 -18.78 2.86
CA PRO A 115 -3.15 -18.37 2.03
C PRO A 115 -3.09 -16.91 1.56
N LEU A 116 -2.44 -16.00 2.31
CA LEU A 116 -2.15 -14.64 1.85
C LEU A 116 -1.21 -14.66 0.65
N ILE A 117 -0.08 -15.36 0.74
CA ILE A 117 0.94 -15.46 -0.32
C ILE A 117 0.32 -15.99 -1.61
N SER A 118 -0.54 -17.00 -1.50
CA SER A 118 -1.25 -17.58 -2.65
C SER A 118 -2.44 -16.75 -3.15
N GLY A 119 -2.76 -15.62 -2.49
CA GLY A 119 -3.88 -14.76 -2.85
C GLY A 119 -5.27 -15.32 -2.53
N LYS A 120 -5.35 -16.40 -1.75
CA LYS A 120 -6.63 -17.01 -1.32
C LYS A 120 -7.38 -16.15 -0.31
N ILE A 121 -6.64 -15.39 0.51
CA ILE A 121 -7.20 -14.40 1.43
C ILE A 121 -6.62 -13.03 1.14
N THR A 122 -7.41 -12.00 1.41
CA THR A 122 -7.06 -10.59 1.23
C THR A 122 -7.38 -9.81 2.49
N PHE A 123 -6.75 -8.66 2.64
CA PHE A 123 -6.77 -7.89 3.87
C PHE A 123 -7.30 -6.48 3.66
N ALA A 124 -7.93 -5.94 4.70
CA ALA A 124 -8.23 -4.53 4.86
C ALA A 124 -7.63 -4.02 6.19
N MET A 125 -7.55 -2.70 6.37
CA MET A 125 -7.08 -2.10 7.63
C MET A 125 -8.08 -1.06 8.14
N GLY A 126 -8.60 -1.27 9.33
CA GLY A 126 -9.51 -0.37 10.05
C GLY A 126 -8.75 0.52 11.03
N LEU A 127 -8.25 1.69 10.57
CA LEU A 127 -7.54 2.65 11.41
C LEU A 127 -8.31 3.97 11.57
N THR A 128 -8.54 4.67 10.47
CA THR A 128 -9.10 6.02 10.43
C THR A 128 -10.55 6.06 10.91
N GLU A 129 -10.88 7.05 11.72
CA GLU A 129 -12.24 7.32 12.20
C GLU A 129 -12.74 8.70 11.70
N PRO A 130 -14.06 8.98 11.71
CA PRO A 130 -14.58 10.27 11.28
C PRO A 130 -13.89 11.46 11.96
N ASP A 131 -13.57 11.36 13.25
CA ASP A 131 -12.95 12.41 14.06
C ASP A 131 -11.46 12.18 14.34
N ALA A 132 -10.86 11.10 13.84
CA ALA A 132 -9.49 10.70 14.10
C ALA A 132 -8.76 10.22 12.81
N GLY A 133 -8.37 11.17 11.98
CA GLY A 133 -7.54 10.94 10.78
C GLY A 133 -6.06 11.16 11.08
N THR A 134 -5.52 12.37 10.81
CA THR A 134 -4.12 12.71 11.10
C THR A 134 -3.77 12.52 12.58
N ASN A 135 -4.69 12.86 13.47
CA ASN A 135 -4.54 12.60 14.91
C ASN A 135 -5.15 11.23 15.27
N THR A 136 -4.50 10.15 14.85
CA THR A 136 -4.94 8.76 15.12
C THR A 136 -5.06 8.44 16.61
N LEU A 137 -4.30 9.14 17.47
CA LEU A 137 -4.36 8.95 18.92
C LEU A 137 -5.69 9.40 19.55
N ALA A 138 -6.49 10.18 18.81
CA ALA A 138 -7.85 10.58 19.22
C ALA A 138 -8.92 9.52 18.89
N MET A 139 -8.54 8.32 18.42
CA MET A 139 -9.50 7.25 18.10
C MET A 139 -10.40 6.90 19.28
N ARG A 140 -11.66 6.56 18.97
CA ARG A 140 -12.72 6.25 19.93
C ARG A 140 -13.25 4.83 19.83
N SER A 141 -12.97 4.09 18.72
CA SER A 141 -13.32 2.67 18.65
C SER A 141 -12.70 1.94 19.84
N PHE A 142 -13.54 1.19 20.55
CA PHE A 142 -13.18 0.62 21.85
C PHE A 142 -13.52 -0.87 21.92
N ALA A 143 -12.56 -1.67 22.26
CA ALA A 143 -12.71 -3.09 22.58
C ALA A 143 -12.76 -3.26 24.09
N ARG A 144 -13.95 -3.45 24.62
CA ARG A 144 -14.22 -3.68 26.04
C ARG A 144 -13.98 -5.15 26.38
N GLU A 145 -13.29 -5.42 27.45
CA GLU A 145 -13.14 -6.79 27.97
C GLU A 145 -14.50 -7.46 28.22
N ASP A 146 -14.63 -8.73 27.81
CA ASP A 146 -15.81 -9.54 27.96
C ASP A 146 -15.42 -11.02 28.06
N GLY A 147 -15.48 -11.57 29.29
CA GLY A 147 -14.98 -12.90 29.57
C GLY A 147 -13.49 -13.03 29.33
N ASP A 148 -13.10 -13.90 28.41
CA ASP A 148 -11.71 -14.14 28.01
C ASP A 148 -11.26 -13.33 26.77
N GLY A 149 -12.19 -12.57 26.16
CA GLY A 149 -11.93 -11.77 24.97
C GLY A 149 -12.47 -10.34 25.07
N TRP A 150 -12.87 -9.78 23.95
CA TRP A 150 -13.35 -8.39 23.86
C TRP A 150 -14.62 -8.26 23.02
N LEU A 151 -15.41 -7.22 23.29
CA LEU A 151 -16.45 -6.72 22.42
C LEU A 151 -16.03 -5.36 21.85
N LEU A 152 -15.88 -5.32 20.54
CA LEU A 152 -15.47 -4.13 19.80
C LEU A 152 -16.68 -3.32 19.36
N ASN A 153 -16.68 -2.03 19.70
CA ASN A 153 -17.67 -1.06 19.26
C ASN A 153 -16.97 0.15 18.65
N GLY A 154 -17.56 0.73 17.61
CA GLY A 154 -17.03 1.94 16.98
C GLY A 154 -17.29 2.04 15.49
N GLN A 155 -16.62 3.01 14.88
CA GLN A 155 -16.72 3.26 13.43
C GLN A 155 -15.36 3.57 12.85
N LYS A 156 -15.09 3.00 11.67
CA LYS A 156 -13.94 3.36 10.83
C LYS A 156 -14.44 3.92 9.50
N ILE A 157 -13.64 4.79 8.88
CA ILE A 157 -13.98 5.43 7.60
C ILE A 157 -12.79 5.39 6.64
N TRP A 158 -13.06 5.46 5.35
CA TRP A 158 -12.08 5.39 4.28
C TRP A 158 -11.34 4.04 4.22
N ILE A 159 -11.98 2.96 4.65
CA ILE A 159 -11.37 1.64 4.66
C ILE A 159 -11.42 1.07 3.24
N THR A 160 -10.25 0.79 2.69
CA THR A 160 -10.08 0.33 1.31
C THR A 160 -10.36 -1.16 1.19
N ALA A 161 -11.06 -1.56 0.12
CA ALA A 161 -11.30 -2.93 -0.32
C ALA A 161 -12.02 -3.84 0.71
N VAL A 162 -12.84 -3.29 1.61
CA VAL A 162 -13.60 -4.07 2.59
C VAL A 162 -14.44 -5.18 1.95
N PRO A 163 -15.18 -4.95 0.84
CA PRO A 163 -15.99 -6.00 0.21
C PRO A 163 -15.19 -7.20 -0.31
N GLN A 164 -13.89 -7.04 -0.53
CA GLN A 164 -12.99 -8.08 -1.03
C GLN A 164 -12.15 -8.72 0.10
N ALA A 165 -12.10 -8.07 1.26
CA ALA A 165 -11.26 -8.54 2.36
C ALA A 165 -11.81 -9.81 3.03
N SER A 166 -10.93 -10.78 3.26
CA SER A 166 -11.20 -11.94 4.11
C SER A 166 -10.92 -11.62 5.58
N LYS A 167 -9.87 -10.84 5.82
CA LYS A 167 -9.42 -10.44 7.16
C LYS A 167 -9.29 -8.92 7.25
N MET A 168 -9.44 -8.39 8.46
CA MET A 168 -9.26 -6.96 8.73
C MET A 168 -8.33 -6.77 9.93
N LEU A 169 -7.23 -6.03 9.71
CA LEU A 169 -6.40 -5.52 10.80
C LEU A 169 -7.10 -4.31 11.40
N VAL A 170 -7.65 -4.46 12.60
CA VAL A 170 -8.37 -3.39 13.30
C VAL A 170 -7.52 -2.80 14.41
N VAL A 171 -7.46 -1.48 14.45
CA VAL A 171 -6.82 -0.71 15.51
C VAL A 171 -7.88 -0.11 16.41
N ALA A 172 -7.89 -0.46 17.68
CA ALA A 172 -8.86 0.05 18.64
C ALA A 172 -8.22 0.30 20.01
N ARG A 173 -8.88 1.12 20.83
CA ARG A 173 -8.50 1.24 22.23
C ARG A 173 -9.02 0.06 23.03
N THR A 174 -8.22 -0.40 23.94
CA THR A 174 -8.53 -1.38 25.01
C THR A 174 -8.42 -0.75 26.40
N LYS A 175 -7.87 0.48 26.49
CA LYS A 175 -8.02 1.40 27.61
C LYS A 175 -8.50 2.74 27.11
N LYS A 176 -9.37 3.41 27.87
CA LYS A 176 -9.84 4.73 27.51
C LYS A 176 -8.69 5.74 27.52
N LEU A 177 -8.83 6.81 26.71
CA LEU A 177 -7.79 7.83 26.61
C LEU A 177 -7.55 8.58 27.92
N GLU A 178 -8.60 8.72 28.75
CA GLU A 178 -8.54 9.32 30.08
C GLU A 178 -7.87 8.44 31.15
N ASP A 179 -7.74 7.14 30.89
CA ASP A 179 -7.21 6.15 31.84
C ASP A 179 -5.74 5.78 31.59
N VAL A 180 -5.05 6.50 30.67
CA VAL A 180 -3.66 6.22 30.31
C VAL A 180 -2.78 7.45 30.50
N ASP A 181 -1.53 7.24 30.95
CA ASP A 181 -0.56 8.32 31.12
C ASP A 181 -0.06 8.87 29.78
N ARG A 182 0.19 7.98 28.82
CA ARG A 182 0.61 8.34 27.47
C ARG A 182 -0.51 8.01 26.48
N LYS A 183 -0.84 8.93 25.58
CA LYS A 183 -1.89 8.73 24.55
C LYS A 183 -1.66 7.52 23.64
N THR A 184 -0.42 7.04 23.55
CA THR A 184 -0.01 5.84 22.80
C THR A 184 -0.35 4.54 23.50
N ASP A 185 -0.56 4.57 24.82
CA ASP A 185 -0.88 3.40 25.60
C ASP A 185 -2.38 3.05 25.48
N GLY A 186 -2.73 1.80 25.76
CA GLY A 186 -4.12 1.34 25.71
C GLY A 186 -4.67 1.18 24.28
N ILE A 187 -3.81 1.12 23.27
CA ILE A 187 -4.17 0.76 21.88
C ILE A 187 -3.78 -0.69 21.65
N SER A 188 -4.64 -1.44 20.97
CA SER A 188 -4.39 -2.83 20.58
C SER A 188 -4.67 -3.04 19.09
N LEU A 189 -4.05 -4.07 18.52
CA LEU A 189 -4.24 -4.48 17.14
C LEU A 189 -4.91 -5.86 17.13
N PHE A 190 -5.89 -6.03 16.25
CA PHE A 190 -6.65 -7.27 16.13
C PHE A 190 -6.74 -7.68 14.66
N MET A 191 -6.58 -8.96 14.38
CA MET A 191 -6.79 -9.53 13.04
C MET A 191 -8.07 -10.36 13.06
N ILE A 192 -9.17 -9.77 12.61
CA ILE A 192 -10.50 -10.38 12.64
C ILE A 192 -10.98 -10.76 11.24
N ASP A 193 -12.00 -11.63 11.16
CA ASP A 193 -12.72 -11.88 9.91
C ASP A 193 -13.49 -10.64 9.48
N ALA A 194 -13.43 -10.31 8.19
CA ALA A 194 -14.08 -9.11 7.65
C ALA A 194 -15.61 -9.25 7.50
N ASP A 195 -16.13 -10.48 7.60
CA ASP A 195 -17.56 -10.83 7.53
C ASP A 195 -18.18 -11.21 8.89
N ARG A 196 -17.46 -10.88 9.99
CA ARG A 196 -17.89 -11.23 11.34
C ARG A 196 -19.22 -10.62 11.72
N GLU A 197 -20.03 -11.34 12.51
CA GLU A 197 -21.29 -10.83 13.09
C GLU A 197 -21.03 -9.52 13.86
N GLY A 198 -21.92 -8.54 13.68
CA GLY A 198 -21.79 -7.20 14.23
C GLY A 198 -20.93 -6.24 13.41
N LEU A 199 -20.16 -6.74 12.40
CA LEU A 199 -19.43 -5.90 11.46
C LEU A 199 -20.30 -5.61 10.24
N THR A 200 -20.54 -4.34 9.96
CA THR A 200 -21.26 -3.87 8.77
C THR A 200 -20.47 -2.79 8.05
N HIS A 201 -20.69 -2.64 6.75
CA HIS A 201 -20.01 -1.59 5.97
C HIS A 201 -20.91 -0.98 4.91
N SER A 202 -20.59 0.24 4.49
CA SER A 202 -21.23 0.95 3.40
C SER A 202 -20.22 1.65 2.51
N ALA A 203 -20.43 1.59 1.20
CA ALA A 203 -19.52 2.19 0.22
C ALA A 203 -19.56 3.72 0.26
N ILE A 204 -18.39 4.35 0.14
CA ILE A 204 -18.21 5.80 0.04
C ILE A 204 -18.04 6.16 -1.44
N LYS A 205 -18.84 7.13 -1.92
CA LYS A 205 -18.65 7.70 -3.26
C LYS A 205 -17.40 8.56 -3.28
N LYS A 206 -16.51 8.32 -4.26
CA LYS A 206 -15.24 9.05 -4.40
C LYS A 206 -14.86 9.26 -5.84
N THR A 207 -13.89 10.12 -6.07
CA THR A 207 -13.25 10.34 -7.37
C THR A 207 -11.91 9.59 -7.41
N GLY A 208 -11.67 8.85 -8.48
CA GLY A 208 -10.43 8.08 -8.70
C GLY A 208 -10.34 6.75 -7.93
N THR A 209 -9.41 5.92 -8.36
CA THR A 209 -9.18 4.56 -7.82
C THR A 209 -10.49 3.77 -7.71
N ASN A 210 -11.27 3.75 -8.81
CA ASN A 210 -12.62 3.17 -8.81
C ASN A 210 -12.60 1.64 -8.61
N THR A 211 -11.49 1.00 -8.93
CA THR A 211 -11.26 -0.45 -8.78
C THR A 211 -11.16 -0.91 -7.32
N LEU A 212 -10.82 0.00 -6.40
CA LEU A 212 -10.70 -0.28 -4.96
C LEU A 212 -11.75 0.54 -4.20
N PRO A 213 -12.89 -0.04 -3.82
CA PRO A 213 -13.91 0.69 -3.07
C PRO A 213 -13.38 1.13 -1.71
N SER A 214 -13.85 2.30 -1.25
CA SER A 214 -13.63 2.76 0.12
C SER A 214 -14.94 2.67 0.89
N SER A 215 -14.89 2.27 2.14
CA SER A 215 -16.08 2.03 2.97
C SER A 215 -16.01 2.75 4.30
N SER A 216 -17.19 3.11 4.83
CA SER A 216 -17.41 3.24 6.26
C SER A 216 -17.67 1.85 6.83
N VAL A 217 -17.08 1.55 7.98
CA VAL A 217 -17.21 0.26 8.67
C VAL A 217 -17.72 0.53 10.08
N PHE A 218 -18.69 -0.24 10.52
CA PHE A 218 -19.29 -0.13 11.83
C PHE A 218 -19.11 -1.45 12.59
N PHE A 219 -18.81 -1.33 13.86
CA PHE A 219 -18.67 -2.44 14.81
C PHE A 219 -19.71 -2.28 15.89
N ASP A 220 -20.55 -3.28 16.06
CA ASP A 220 -21.63 -3.35 17.05
C ASP A 220 -21.50 -4.67 17.83
N ASP A 221 -20.88 -4.60 19.01
CA ASP A 221 -20.53 -5.72 19.87
C ASP A 221 -19.81 -6.87 19.12
N VAL A 222 -18.88 -6.52 18.21
CA VAL A 222 -18.10 -7.51 17.47
C VAL A 222 -17.19 -8.26 18.43
N ARG A 223 -17.39 -9.57 18.56
CA ARG A 223 -16.58 -10.44 19.43
C ARG A 223 -15.17 -10.57 18.85
N ILE A 224 -14.16 -10.41 19.71
CA ILE A 224 -12.74 -10.64 19.42
C ILE A 224 -12.20 -11.66 20.39
N GLU A 225 -11.53 -12.69 19.87
CA GLU A 225 -10.92 -13.74 20.64
C GLU A 225 -9.45 -13.42 20.99
N PRO A 226 -8.90 -13.97 22.10
CA PRO A 226 -7.50 -13.76 22.47
C PRO A 226 -6.49 -14.17 21.38
N SER A 227 -6.83 -15.16 20.57
CA SER A 227 -6.00 -15.62 19.43
C SER A 227 -5.89 -14.64 18.28
N GLU A 228 -6.75 -13.60 18.24
CA GLU A 228 -6.81 -12.60 17.18
C GLU A 228 -5.98 -11.33 17.46
N ILE A 229 -5.27 -11.31 18.58
CA ILE A 229 -4.39 -10.19 18.97
C ILE A 229 -3.12 -10.22 18.13
N ILE A 230 -2.73 -9.05 17.62
CA ILE A 230 -1.44 -8.80 16.98
C ILE A 230 -0.54 -8.06 17.99
N GLY A 231 0.54 -8.70 18.42
CA GLY A 231 1.43 -8.18 19.45
C GLY A 231 0.84 -8.34 20.87
N GLU A 232 0.98 -7.31 21.68
CA GLU A 232 0.53 -7.28 23.07
C GLU A 232 -0.68 -6.36 23.26
N VAL A 233 -1.61 -6.78 24.14
CA VAL A 233 -2.77 -5.96 24.52
C VAL A 233 -2.28 -4.66 25.15
N HIS A 234 -2.92 -3.54 24.82
CA HIS A 234 -2.60 -2.18 25.28
C HIS A 234 -1.28 -1.59 24.75
N ALA A 235 -0.46 -2.35 24.01
CA ALA A 235 0.87 -1.94 23.52
C ALA A 235 0.95 -1.91 21.98
N GLY A 236 -0.17 -1.86 21.26
CA GLY A 236 -0.25 -1.96 19.81
C GLY A 236 0.29 -0.75 19.03
N PHE A 237 0.57 0.40 19.67
CA PHE A 237 0.99 1.60 18.94
C PHE A 237 2.39 1.47 18.32
N GLY A 238 3.33 0.78 18.99
CA GLY A 238 4.66 0.51 18.42
C GLY A 238 4.59 -0.35 17.16
N PRO A 239 3.98 -1.54 17.21
CA PRO A 239 3.68 -2.36 16.03
C PRO A 239 2.95 -1.61 14.92
N LEU A 240 1.94 -0.80 15.25
CA LEU A 240 1.22 0.03 14.29
C LEU A 240 2.16 0.99 13.55
N LEU A 241 3.03 1.71 14.26
CA LEU A 241 3.99 2.64 13.63
C LEU A 241 4.95 1.94 12.69
N ASP A 242 5.42 0.75 13.06
CA ASP A 242 6.29 -0.05 12.21
C ASP A 242 5.60 -0.45 10.90
N VAL A 243 4.38 -0.96 10.99
CA VAL A 243 3.54 -1.28 9.82
C VAL A 243 3.25 -0.04 8.96
N LEU A 244 2.97 1.10 9.57
CA LEU A 244 2.75 2.36 8.83
C LEU A 244 4.03 2.91 8.19
N ASN A 245 5.21 2.65 8.75
CA ASN A 245 6.47 3.05 8.12
C ASN A 245 6.78 2.17 6.91
N THR A 246 6.54 0.86 6.96
CA THR A 246 6.68 -0.03 5.80
C THR A 246 5.63 0.27 4.72
N GLU A 247 4.41 0.66 5.11
CA GLU A 247 3.39 1.16 4.18
C GLU A 247 3.88 2.37 3.39
N ARG A 248 4.58 3.32 4.05
CA ARG A 248 5.14 4.51 3.36
C ARG A 248 6.15 4.13 2.29
N ILE A 249 6.99 3.13 2.51
CA ILE A 249 7.95 2.62 1.52
C ILE A 249 7.20 2.04 0.32
N VAL A 250 6.22 1.17 0.54
CA VAL A 250 5.43 0.53 -0.52
C VAL A 250 4.61 1.54 -1.31
N THR A 251 3.96 2.48 -0.62
CA THR A 251 3.23 3.56 -1.29
C THR A 251 4.17 4.44 -2.11
N SER A 252 5.37 4.75 -1.60
CA SER A 252 6.38 5.52 -2.33
C SER A 252 6.84 4.78 -3.58
N SER A 253 7.08 3.47 -3.51
CA SER A 253 7.43 2.64 -4.67
C SER A 253 6.38 2.71 -5.77
N GLY A 254 5.11 2.61 -5.39
CA GLY A 254 4.00 2.74 -6.33
C GLY A 254 3.87 4.14 -6.93
N LEU A 255 4.10 5.19 -6.14
CA LEU A 255 4.10 6.56 -6.64
C LEU A 255 5.27 6.83 -7.58
N VAL A 256 6.47 6.28 -7.30
CA VAL A 256 7.62 6.33 -8.21
C VAL A 256 7.29 5.64 -9.54
N GLY A 257 6.73 4.42 -9.51
CA GLY A 257 6.31 3.72 -10.73
C GLY A 257 5.22 4.47 -11.51
N THR A 258 4.24 5.05 -10.80
CA THR A 258 3.17 5.88 -11.41
C THR A 258 3.74 7.14 -12.08
N THR A 259 4.69 7.79 -11.43
CA THR A 259 5.38 8.97 -11.96
C THR A 259 6.14 8.63 -13.24
N GLN A 260 6.87 7.51 -13.24
CA GLN A 260 7.58 7.03 -14.44
C GLN A 260 6.60 6.76 -15.58
N LEU A 261 5.49 6.07 -15.31
CA LEU A 261 4.43 5.81 -16.30
C LEU A 261 3.88 7.11 -16.91
N ALA A 262 3.59 8.11 -16.09
CA ALA A 262 3.07 9.39 -16.55
C ALA A 262 4.08 10.12 -17.45
N ILE A 263 5.36 10.14 -17.07
CA ILE A 263 6.46 10.71 -17.86
C ILE A 263 6.59 9.99 -19.21
N ASP A 264 6.59 8.65 -19.20
CA ASP A 264 6.75 7.84 -20.42
C ASP A 264 5.60 8.08 -21.41
N ILE A 265 4.36 8.15 -20.92
CA ILE A 265 3.19 8.50 -21.75
C ILE A 265 3.35 9.90 -22.36
N ALA A 266 3.74 10.90 -21.56
CA ALA A 266 3.91 12.27 -22.01
C ALA A 266 5.05 12.41 -23.01
N VAL A 267 6.20 11.79 -22.77
CA VAL A 267 7.36 11.77 -23.67
C VAL A 267 7.00 11.11 -25.00
N LYS A 268 6.35 9.94 -24.94
CA LYS A 268 5.89 9.24 -26.15
C LYS A 268 4.95 10.10 -26.98
N TYR A 269 3.99 10.76 -26.34
CA TYR A 269 3.07 11.66 -27.03
C TYR A 269 3.82 12.85 -27.63
N ALA A 270 4.64 13.56 -26.85
CA ALA A 270 5.36 14.75 -27.28
C ALA A 270 6.33 14.47 -28.43
N SER A 271 6.93 13.27 -28.48
CA SER A 271 7.83 12.83 -29.56
C SER A 271 7.09 12.54 -30.87
N ASN A 272 5.81 12.16 -30.81
CA ASN A 272 5.03 11.76 -32.00
C ASN A 272 4.04 12.82 -32.48
N ARG A 273 3.49 13.64 -31.58
CA ARG A 273 2.50 14.67 -31.89
C ARG A 273 3.15 15.83 -32.64
N LYS A 274 2.80 15.98 -33.89
CA LYS A 274 3.30 17.05 -34.75
C LYS A 274 2.34 18.24 -34.79
N ILE A 275 2.89 19.46 -34.78
CA ILE A 275 2.17 20.72 -34.86
C ILE A 275 2.87 21.65 -35.83
N PHE A 276 2.21 22.71 -36.28
CA PHE A 276 2.69 23.72 -37.21
C PHE A 276 3.40 23.10 -38.44
N ASP A 277 4.69 23.33 -38.60
CA ASP A 277 5.49 22.89 -39.76
C ASP A 277 5.94 21.40 -39.66
N GLY A 278 5.17 20.58 -38.97
CA GLY A 278 5.42 19.16 -38.85
C GLY A 278 6.46 18.80 -37.78
N GLN A 279 6.82 19.74 -36.91
CA GLN A 279 7.73 19.49 -35.78
C GLN A 279 6.98 18.79 -34.61
N PRO A 280 7.61 17.83 -33.94
CA PRO A 280 7.06 17.25 -32.71
C PRO A 280 6.87 18.31 -31.64
N THR A 281 5.80 18.21 -30.82
CA THR A 281 5.60 19.10 -29.65
C THR A 281 6.76 19.06 -28.69
N GLY A 282 7.43 17.91 -28.57
CA GLY A 282 8.64 17.73 -27.76
C GLY A 282 9.87 18.52 -28.22
N SER A 283 9.82 19.20 -29.38
CA SER A 283 10.89 20.09 -29.80
C SER A 283 10.89 21.43 -29.06
N TYR A 284 9.84 21.74 -28.31
CA TYR A 284 9.71 23.03 -27.64
C TYR A 284 10.13 22.93 -26.18
N GLN A 285 10.92 23.90 -25.70
CA GLN A 285 11.43 23.94 -24.32
C GLN A 285 10.32 23.99 -23.27
N SER A 286 9.17 24.62 -23.60
CA SER A 286 7.98 24.65 -22.74
C SER A 286 7.39 23.25 -22.42
N ILE A 287 7.70 22.26 -23.25
CA ILE A 287 7.33 20.84 -23.04
C ILE A 287 8.49 20.07 -22.40
N GLN A 288 9.72 20.31 -22.89
CA GLN A 288 10.91 19.59 -22.43
C GLN A 288 11.23 19.84 -20.95
N PHE A 289 11.25 21.12 -20.52
CA PHE A 289 11.70 21.49 -19.19
C PHE A 289 10.80 20.91 -18.09
N PRO A 290 9.45 21.02 -18.15
CA PRO A 290 8.60 20.42 -17.14
C PRO A 290 8.77 18.89 -17.02
N LEU A 291 8.97 18.18 -18.14
CA LEU A 291 9.19 16.74 -18.14
C LEU A 291 10.57 16.36 -17.59
N ALA A 292 11.61 17.17 -17.89
CA ALA A 292 12.94 16.98 -17.34
C ALA A 292 12.97 17.21 -15.81
N GLU A 293 12.30 18.25 -15.33
CA GLU A 293 12.14 18.51 -13.90
C GLU A 293 11.38 17.37 -13.20
N ALA A 294 10.28 16.88 -13.80
CA ALA A 294 9.55 15.72 -13.28
C ALA A 294 10.44 14.48 -13.15
N LYS A 295 11.34 14.24 -14.13
CA LYS A 295 12.29 13.14 -14.07
C LYS A 295 13.33 13.31 -12.96
N ILE A 296 13.82 14.53 -12.72
CA ILE A 296 14.75 14.82 -11.62
C ILE A 296 14.07 14.56 -10.26
N GLU A 297 12.85 15.04 -10.08
CA GLU A 297 12.08 14.86 -8.84
C GLU A 297 11.78 13.37 -8.59
N LEU A 298 11.47 12.60 -9.65
CA LEU A 298 11.30 11.16 -9.60
C LEU A 298 12.56 10.45 -9.08
N GLU A 299 13.73 10.75 -9.65
CA GLU A 299 14.99 10.10 -9.25
C GLU A 299 15.36 10.42 -7.79
N CYS A 300 15.13 11.66 -7.34
CA CYS A 300 15.33 12.03 -5.93
C CYS A 300 14.40 11.24 -5.00
N ALA A 301 13.12 11.11 -5.37
CA ALA A 301 12.15 10.35 -4.59
C ALA A 301 12.49 8.85 -4.53
N LYS A 302 12.91 8.28 -5.67
CA LYS A 302 13.34 6.88 -5.79
C LYS A 302 14.55 6.58 -4.91
N LEU A 303 15.60 7.41 -4.96
CA LEU A 303 16.79 7.24 -4.12
C LEU A 303 16.45 7.30 -2.61
N MET A 304 15.57 8.22 -2.20
CA MET A 304 15.14 8.29 -0.80
C MET A 304 14.34 7.06 -0.38
N ASN A 305 13.49 6.52 -1.28
CA ASN A 305 12.72 5.33 -1.01
C ASN A 305 13.61 4.08 -0.86
N PHE A 306 14.59 3.89 -1.75
CA PHE A 306 15.56 2.79 -1.62
C PHE A 306 16.43 2.92 -0.37
N LYS A 307 16.78 4.16 0.04
CA LYS A 307 17.45 4.37 1.33
C LYS A 307 16.59 3.89 2.50
N ALA A 308 15.29 4.23 2.50
CA ALA A 308 14.39 3.80 3.56
C ALA A 308 14.24 2.26 3.59
N ALA A 309 14.07 1.62 2.41
CA ALA A 309 13.97 0.18 2.27
C ALA A 309 15.26 -0.54 2.75
N SER A 310 16.43 -0.06 2.33
CA SER A 310 17.72 -0.62 2.76
C SER A 310 17.96 -0.51 4.27
N LEU A 311 17.56 0.62 4.89
CA LEU A 311 17.65 0.77 6.35
C LEU A 311 16.72 -0.21 7.07
N TYR A 312 15.52 -0.44 6.54
CA TYR A 312 14.61 -1.47 7.07
C TYR A 312 15.24 -2.86 7.02
N ASP A 313 15.78 -3.25 5.87
CA ASP A 313 16.41 -4.57 5.67
C ASP A 313 17.64 -4.76 6.55
N ASP A 314 18.42 -3.69 6.81
CA ASP A 314 19.53 -3.67 7.75
C ASP A 314 19.10 -3.70 9.24
N GLY A 315 17.81 -3.67 9.55
CA GLY A 315 17.30 -3.58 10.94
C GLY A 315 17.61 -2.24 11.63
N LYS A 316 17.88 -1.19 10.86
CA LYS A 316 18.21 0.17 11.35
C LYS A 316 16.94 1.04 11.46
N PRO A 317 16.97 2.12 12.26
CA PRO A 317 15.90 3.11 12.26
C PRO A 317 15.70 3.71 10.85
N TYR A 318 14.49 3.64 10.31
CA TYR A 318 14.16 4.04 8.93
C TYR A 318 12.94 4.98 8.84
N GLY A 319 12.26 5.24 9.97
CA GLY A 319 11.01 6.01 9.98
C GLY A 319 11.14 7.42 9.41
N SER A 320 12.27 8.10 9.64
CA SER A 320 12.55 9.43 9.05
C SER A 320 12.64 9.36 7.55
N GLU A 321 13.39 8.40 7.02
CA GLU A 321 13.58 8.19 5.58
C GLU A 321 12.29 7.76 4.89
N ALA A 322 11.49 6.89 5.52
CA ALA A 322 10.17 6.49 5.03
C ALA A 322 9.21 7.69 4.91
N ASN A 323 9.22 8.60 5.90
CA ASN A 323 8.44 9.84 5.83
C ASN A 323 8.93 10.76 4.71
N MET A 324 10.25 10.96 4.58
CA MET A 324 10.83 11.77 3.51
C MET A 324 10.52 11.18 2.12
N ALA A 325 10.66 9.86 1.95
CA ALA A 325 10.33 9.15 0.72
C ALA A 325 8.86 9.36 0.33
N LYS A 326 7.93 9.19 1.30
CA LYS A 326 6.49 9.38 1.05
C LYS A 326 6.14 10.81 0.67
N PHE A 327 6.76 11.79 1.32
CA PHE A 327 6.58 13.21 0.98
C PHE A 327 7.08 13.52 -0.44
N LEU A 328 8.32 13.12 -0.76
CA LEU A 328 8.94 13.38 -2.05
C LEU A 328 8.20 12.67 -3.19
N SER A 329 7.88 11.37 -3.02
CA SER A 329 7.18 10.60 -4.05
C SER A 329 5.76 11.11 -4.30
N GLY A 330 5.05 11.54 -3.23
CA GLY A 330 3.73 12.14 -3.35
C GLY A 330 3.74 13.45 -4.13
N LYS A 331 4.73 14.32 -3.85
CA LYS A 331 4.92 15.57 -4.57
C LYS A 331 5.30 15.32 -6.03
N ALA A 332 6.31 14.49 -6.28
CA ALA A 332 6.76 14.15 -7.64
C ALA A 332 5.62 13.55 -8.48
N ALA A 333 4.81 12.66 -7.92
CA ALA A 333 3.69 12.06 -8.64
C ALA A 333 2.60 13.09 -8.99
N ALA A 334 2.24 13.98 -8.07
CA ALA A 334 1.27 15.03 -8.33
C ALA A 334 1.74 15.98 -9.43
N ASP A 335 2.98 16.48 -9.31
CA ASP A 335 3.56 17.41 -10.28
C ASP A 335 3.75 16.76 -11.66
N ALA A 336 4.25 15.52 -11.73
CA ALA A 336 4.48 14.81 -12.99
C ALA A 336 3.17 14.44 -13.71
N THR A 337 2.13 14.04 -12.97
CA THR A 337 0.83 13.73 -13.59
C THR A 337 0.16 14.98 -14.14
N ASP A 338 0.23 16.12 -13.47
CA ASP A 338 -0.23 17.41 -13.98
C ASP A 338 0.54 17.81 -15.26
N ARG A 339 1.88 17.79 -15.21
CA ARG A 339 2.74 18.09 -16.37
C ARG A 339 2.47 17.15 -17.55
N ALA A 340 2.22 15.87 -17.29
CA ALA A 340 1.84 14.91 -18.33
C ALA A 340 0.49 15.27 -18.96
N MET A 341 -0.53 15.59 -18.14
CA MET A 341 -1.83 16.05 -18.62
C MET A 341 -1.72 17.32 -19.48
N GLN A 342 -0.94 18.32 -19.03
CA GLN A 342 -0.68 19.54 -19.82
C GLN A 342 0.02 19.23 -21.14
N THR A 343 0.97 18.28 -21.15
CA THR A 343 1.66 17.85 -22.37
C THR A 343 0.72 17.18 -23.36
N LEU A 344 -0.25 16.41 -22.89
CA LEU A 344 -1.26 15.72 -23.72
C LEU A 344 -2.31 16.70 -24.27
N GLY A 345 -2.54 17.84 -23.60
CA GLY A 345 -3.43 18.89 -24.06
C GLY A 345 -4.90 18.71 -23.69
N GLY A 346 -5.21 17.89 -22.68
CA GLY A 346 -6.56 17.72 -22.16
C GLY A 346 -7.20 16.41 -22.48
#